data_d1c2eea55d87a00036e397178cca2a16
#
_entry.id   d1c2eea55d87a00036e397178cca2a16
#
_cell.length_a   1.000
_cell.length_b   1.000
_cell.length_c   1.000
_cell.angle_alpha   90.00
_cell.angle_beta   90.00
_cell.angle_gamma   90.00
#
_symmetry.space_group_name_H-M   'P 1'
#
loop_
_entity.id
_entity.type
_entity.pdbx_description
1 polymer ?
#
loop_
_entity_poly.entity_id
_entity_poly.type
_entity_poly.pdbx_seq_one_letter_code
_entity_poly.pdbx_strand_id
1 'polypeptide(L)'
;MKITDHIKQAKGETLFSFEIIPPKKGNNIQELYSNIDPLIEFEPPFIDVTTSREEYVYIDKNGLLDRKITRMRPGTLGICAAIKHKYNIDTVPHVLCGGFTKEETEYLLVDCHYLGIDNVMALRGDAMSHQKYFEPTRGGHSYAKELVDQIQNLNKGKYLHDV
;
A
#
# COMPACT_ATOMS: atom_id res chain seq x y z
N MET A 1 -1.52 -4.51 15.95
CA MET A 1 -0.40 -5.33 16.54
C MET A 1 0.62 -5.59 15.45
N LYS A 2 1.91 -5.79 15.80
CA LYS A 2 2.94 -6.13 14.81
C LYS A 2 2.79 -7.58 14.35
N ILE A 3 3.07 -7.85 13.06
CA ILE A 3 3.07 -9.23 12.52
C ILE A 3 3.98 -10.15 13.32
N THR A 4 5.15 -9.64 13.74
CA THR A 4 6.07 -10.40 14.61
C THR A 4 5.46 -10.83 15.94
N ASP A 5 4.48 -10.10 16.45
CA ASP A 5 3.80 -10.45 17.69
C ASP A 5 2.71 -11.50 17.44
N HIS A 6 1.99 -11.42 16.31
CA HIS A 6 1.09 -12.47 15.84
C HIS A 6 1.83 -13.82 15.70
N ILE A 7 2.99 -13.80 15.03
CA ILE A 7 3.84 -15.00 14.85
C ILE A 7 4.30 -15.58 16.20
N LYS A 8 4.71 -14.74 17.15
CA LYS A 8 5.09 -15.20 18.49
C LYS A 8 3.91 -15.79 19.25
N GLN A 9 2.72 -15.20 19.14
CA GLN A 9 1.52 -15.69 19.81
C GLN A 9 1.02 -16.99 19.23
N ALA A 10 1.27 -17.27 17.97
CA ALA A 10 0.90 -18.53 17.30
C ALA A 10 1.65 -19.75 17.84
N LYS A 11 2.78 -19.57 18.57
CA LYS A 11 3.54 -20.66 19.22
C LYS A 11 3.85 -21.85 18.31
N GLY A 12 4.07 -21.59 17.02
CA GLY A 12 4.37 -22.60 16.01
C GLY A 12 3.16 -23.11 15.22
N GLU A 13 1.96 -22.66 15.52
CA GLU A 13 0.79 -22.90 14.68
C GLU A 13 0.87 -22.12 13.37
N THR A 14 0.28 -22.64 12.31
CA THR A 14 0.25 -21.98 11.01
C THR A 14 -0.75 -20.83 11.03
N LEU A 15 -0.29 -19.63 10.65
CA LEU A 15 -1.14 -18.48 10.44
C LEU A 15 -1.46 -18.35 8.93
N PHE A 16 -2.69 -18.00 8.63
CA PHE A 16 -3.14 -17.68 7.27
C PHE A 16 -3.46 -16.19 7.19
N SER A 17 -2.91 -15.49 6.22
CA SER A 17 -3.29 -14.12 5.87
C SER A 17 -3.79 -14.08 4.44
N PHE A 18 -4.46 -13.01 4.09
CA PHE A 18 -4.97 -12.79 2.74
C PHE A 18 -4.42 -11.48 2.18
N GLU A 19 -4.11 -11.49 0.90
CA GLU A 19 -3.80 -10.29 0.15
C GLU A 19 -5.02 -9.90 -0.68
N ILE A 20 -5.39 -8.62 -0.62
CA ILE A 20 -6.51 -8.09 -1.39
C ILE A 20 -6.06 -6.99 -2.34
N ILE A 21 -6.74 -6.95 -3.48
CA ILE A 21 -6.61 -5.87 -4.45
C ILE A 21 -7.84 -4.96 -4.29
N PRO A 22 -7.68 -3.68 -3.95
CA PRO A 22 -8.83 -2.76 -3.86
C PRO A 22 -9.64 -2.72 -5.16
N PRO A 23 -10.96 -2.56 -5.09
CA PRO A 23 -11.81 -2.50 -6.28
C PRO A 23 -11.44 -1.31 -7.18
N LYS A 24 -11.78 -1.40 -8.47
CA LYS A 24 -11.57 -0.27 -9.39
C LYS A 24 -12.51 0.89 -9.06
N LYS A 25 -12.13 2.10 -9.45
CA LYS A 25 -13.02 3.27 -9.39
C LYS A 25 -14.31 3.00 -10.16
N GLY A 26 -15.42 3.51 -9.63
CA GLY A 26 -16.77 3.19 -10.09
C GLY A 26 -17.48 2.14 -9.25
N ASN A 27 -16.75 1.34 -8.50
CA ASN A 27 -17.26 0.40 -7.51
C ASN A 27 -17.34 1.08 -6.12
N ASN A 28 -17.91 0.39 -5.15
CA ASN A 28 -18.11 0.92 -3.80
C ASN A 28 -17.47 0.03 -2.73
N ILE A 29 -17.44 0.53 -1.51
CA ILE A 29 -16.84 -0.16 -0.38
C ILE A 29 -17.58 -1.47 -0.02
N GLN A 30 -18.87 -1.61 -0.35
CA GLN A 30 -19.63 -2.82 -0.05
C GLN A 30 -19.16 -4.01 -0.88
N GLU A 31 -18.72 -3.78 -2.12
CA GLU A 31 -18.10 -4.82 -2.93
C GLU A 31 -16.81 -5.35 -2.27
N LEU A 32 -15.97 -4.45 -1.74
CA LEU A 32 -14.80 -4.87 -0.98
C LEU A 32 -15.19 -5.70 0.23
N TYR A 33 -16.16 -5.26 1.00
CA TYR A 33 -16.61 -5.95 2.20
C TYR A 33 -17.21 -7.33 1.89
N SER A 34 -18.02 -7.44 0.85
CA SER A 34 -18.60 -8.73 0.44
C SER A 34 -17.55 -9.76 0.03
N ASN A 35 -16.39 -9.32 -0.45
CA ASN A 35 -15.25 -10.19 -0.75
C ASN A 35 -14.45 -10.59 0.48
N ILE A 36 -14.43 -9.74 1.51
CA ILE A 36 -13.70 -10.00 2.76
C ILE A 36 -14.56 -10.81 3.76
N ASP A 37 -15.86 -10.54 3.83
CA ASP A 37 -16.77 -11.18 4.80
C ASP A 37 -16.60 -12.74 4.88
N PRO A 38 -16.47 -13.49 3.74
CA PRO A 38 -16.24 -14.94 3.82
C PRO A 38 -14.85 -15.32 4.35
N LEU A 39 -13.87 -14.42 4.29
CA LEU A 39 -12.50 -14.71 4.73
C LEU A 39 -12.35 -14.59 6.25
N ILE A 40 -13.29 -13.91 6.91
CA ILE A 40 -13.24 -13.68 8.35
C ILE A 40 -13.42 -14.97 9.15
N GLU A 41 -14.11 -15.98 8.58
CA GLU A 41 -14.27 -17.31 9.22
C GLU A 41 -12.92 -18.02 9.45
N PHE A 42 -11.87 -17.66 8.70
CA PHE A 42 -10.51 -18.19 8.85
C PHE A 42 -9.67 -17.45 9.90
N GLU A 43 -10.25 -16.49 10.59
CA GLU A 43 -9.62 -15.68 11.64
C GLU A 43 -8.24 -15.14 11.24
N PRO A 44 -8.10 -14.48 10.07
CA PRO A 44 -6.80 -13.99 9.62
C PRO A 44 -6.25 -12.96 10.61
N PRO A 45 -5.00 -13.10 11.07
CA PRO A 45 -4.40 -12.14 12.01
C PRO A 45 -4.16 -10.77 11.37
N PHE A 46 -4.01 -10.72 10.06
CA PHE A 46 -3.84 -9.50 9.28
C PHE A 46 -4.26 -9.72 7.82
N ILE A 47 -4.50 -8.61 7.13
CA ILE A 47 -4.83 -8.58 5.70
C ILE A 47 -3.88 -7.61 5.00
N ASP A 48 -3.21 -8.09 3.96
CA ASP A 48 -2.37 -7.29 3.09
C ASP A 48 -3.22 -6.55 2.05
N VAL A 49 -2.87 -5.29 1.77
CA VAL A 49 -3.60 -4.48 0.79
C VAL A 49 -2.64 -3.95 -0.26
N THR A 50 -2.84 -4.37 -1.50
CA THR A 50 -1.98 -3.96 -2.60
C THR A 50 -2.13 -2.48 -2.92
N THR A 51 -1.04 -1.87 -3.38
CA THR A 51 -1.03 -0.50 -3.89
C THR A 51 -0.98 -0.50 -5.41
N SER A 52 -1.91 0.23 -6.02
CA SER A 52 -1.89 0.51 -7.45
C SER A 52 -1.33 1.90 -7.69
N ARG A 53 -0.33 1.99 -8.57
CA ARG A 53 0.23 3.27 -9.01
C ARG A 53 -0.73 3.99 -9.95
N GLU A 54 -0.43 5.24 -10.19
CA GLU A 54 -1.04 6.00 -11.28
C GLU A 54 -0.62 5.40 -12.63
N GLU A 55 -1.53 5.42 -13.58
CA GLU A 55 -1.33 4.93 -14.93
C GLU A 55 -1.52 6.04 -15.94
N TYR A 56 -0.87 5.92 -17.10
CA TYR A 56 -1.13 6.81 -18.21
C TYR A 56 -2.26 6.23 -19.08
N VAL A 57 -3.26 7.07 -19.36
CA VAL A 57 -4.26 6.80 -20.39
C VAL A 57 -4.09 7.80 -21.51
N TYR A 58 -4.25 7.33 -22.74
CA TYR A 58 -4.17 8.15 -23.94
C TYR A 58 -5.56 8.36 -24.50
N ILE A 59 -5.95 9.61 -24.62
CA ILE A 59 -7.28 10.01 -25.13
C ILE A 59 -7.06 10.62 -26.50
N ASP A 60 -7.67 10.05 -27.54
CA ASP A 60 -7.67 10.64 -28.87
C ASP A 60 -8.52 11.91 -28.87
N LYS A 61 -7.92 13.02 -29.28
CA LYS A 61 -8.57 14.31 -29.53
C LYS A 61 -8.24 14.77 -30.94
N ASN A 62 -9.12 14.43 -31.88
CA ASN A 62 -8.98 14.82 -33.29
C ASN A 62 -7.66 14.36 -33.95
N GLY A 63 -7.26 13.11 -33.69
CA GLY A 63 -6.03 12.52 -34.20
C GLY A 63 -4.76 12.86 -33.39
N LEU A 64 -4.89 13.60 -32.30
CA LEU A 64 -3.83 13.86 -31.33
C LEU A 64 -4.05 13.06 -30.07
N LEU A 65 -3.04 12.31 -29.62
CA LEU A 65 -3.09 11.56 -28.37
C LEU A 65 -2.74 12.48 -27.18
N ASP A 66 -3.76 12.82 -26.39
CA ASP A 66 -3.60 13.54 -25.12
C ASP A 66 -3.32 12.54 -23.99
N ARG A 67 -2.15 12.64 -23.34
CA ARG A 67 -1.75 11.79 -22.23
C ARG A 67 -2.30 12.33 -20.92
N LYS A 68 -3.11 11.52 -20.23
CA LYS A 68 -3.62 11.81 -18.90
C LYS A 68 -3.07 10.82 -17.88
N ILE A 69 -2.86 11.31 -16.66
CA ILE A 69 -2.55 10.47 -15.50
C ILE A 69 -3.88 10.10 -14.84
N THR A 70 -4.06 8.84 -14.53
CA THR A 70 -5.26 8.36 -13.82
C THR A 70 -4.89 7.35 -12.76
N ARG A 71 -5.62 7.42 -11.62
CA ARG A 71 -5.59 6.36 -10.61
C ARG A 71 -6.85 5.52 -10.79
N MET A 72 -6.65 4.22 -11.00
CA MET A 72 -7.74 3.29 -11.26
C MET A 72 -8.36 2.70 -9.99
N ARG A 73 -7.67 2.79 -8.85
CA ARG A 73 -8.10 2.21 -7.57
C ARG A 73 -7.98 3.24 -6.45
N PRO A 74 -8.75 3.09 -5.36
CA PRO A 74 -8.64 3.95 -4.18
C PRO A 74 -7.24 3.86 -3.55
N GLY A 75 -6.91 4.83 -2.73
CA GLY A 75 -5.66 4.82 -1.96
C GLY A 75 -5.64 3.66 -0.96
N THR A 76 -4.55 2.91 -0.95
CA THR A 76 -4.35 1.73 -0.11
C THR A 76 -4.57 2.01 1.37
N LEU A 77 -4.08 3.15 1.85
CA LEU A 77 -4.20 3.52 3.26
C LEU A 77 -5.67 3.70 3.70
N GLY A 78 -6.50 4.34 2.86
CA GLY A 78 -7.93 4.48 3.14
C GLY A 78 -8.65 3.12 3.22
N ILE A 79 -8.27 2.17 2.36
CA ILE A 79 -8.79 0.80 2.40
C ILE A 79 -8.33 0.07 3.66
N CYS A 80 -7.05 0.17 4.02
CA CYS A 80 -6.52 -0.39 5.26
C CYS A 80 -7.26 0.11 6.50
N ALA A 81 -7.48 1.43 6.57
CA ALA A 81 -8.23 2.04 7.67
C ALA A 81 -9.69 1.53 7.73
N ALA A 82 -10.36 1.41 6.58
CA ALA A 82 -11.74 0.90 6.50
C ALA A 82 -11.85 -0.56 6.95
N ILE A 83 -10.92 -1.42 6.52
CA ILE A 83 -10.85 -2.84 6.94
C ILE A 83 -10.59 -2.92 8.45
N LYS A 84 -9.55 -2.23 8.92
CA LYS A 84 -9.18 -2.22 10.34
C LYS A 84 -10.35 -1.77 11.22
N HIS A 85 -11.05 -0.72 10.81
CA HIS A 85 -12.20 -0.21 11.57
C HIS A 85 -13.39 -1.19 11.58
N LYS A 86 -13.71 -1.79 10.41
CA LYS A 86 -14.89 -2.68 10.31
C LYS A 86 -14.66 -4.02 10.99
N TYR A 87 -13.50 -4.64 10.78
CA TYR A 87 -13.26 -6.03 11.19
C TYR A 87 -12.37 -6.16 12.43
N ASN A 88 -11.77 -5.07 12.89
CA ASN A 88 -10.77 -5.08 13.97
C ASN A 88 -9.59 -6.03 13.70
N ILE A 89 -9.20 -6.16 12.42
CA ILE A 89 -8.07 -6.97 11.95
C ILE A 89 -6.92 -6.03 11.59
N ASP A 90 -5.69 -6.44 11.87
CA ASP A 90 -4.53 -5.66 11.48
C ASP A 90 -4.38 -5.64 9.95
N THR A 91 -3.92 -4.52 9.42
CA THR A 91 -3.75 -4.35 7.98
C THR A 91 -2.32 -4.00 7.63
N VAL A 92 -1.88 -4.45 6.46
CA VAL A 92 -0.53 -4.26 5.93
C VAL A 92 -0.61 -3.57 4.58
N PRO A 93 -0.53 -2.23 4.52
CA PRO A 93 -0.46 -1.56 3.23
C PRO A 93 0.86 -1.88 2.52
N HIS A 94 0.78 -2.18 1.22
CA HIS A 94 1.96 -2.20 0.37
C HIS A 94 2.45 -0.78 0.14
N VAL A 95 3.72 -0.53 0.37
CA VAL A 95 4.38 0.75 0.12
C VAL A 95 5.41 0.54 -0.99
N LEU A 96 5.28 1.30 -2.07
CA LEU A 96 6.07 1.11 -3.29
C LEU A 96 7.14 2.21 -3.43
N CYS A 97 8.31 1.84 -3.95
CA CYS A 97 9.29 2.84 -4.45
C CYS A 97 8.77 3.56 -5.69
N GLY A 98 8.09 2.81 -6.56
CA GLY A 98 7.58 3.35 -7.83
C GLY A 98 6.34 4.22 -7.65
N GLY A 99 6.34 5.40 -8.27
CA GLY A 99 5.21 6.33 -8.25
C GLY A 99 5.17 7.26 -7.05
N PHE A 100 6.15 7.21 -6.14
CA PHE A 100 6.22 8.04 -4.94
C PHE A 100 7.59 8.69 -4.77
N THR A 101 7.61 9.93 -4.31
CA THR A 101 8.81 10.60 -3.78
C THR A 101 9.07 10.13 -2.35
N LYS A 102 10.23 10.49 -1.80
CA LYS A 102 10.54 10.21 -0.39
C LYS A 102 9.63 10.96 0.56
N GLU A 103 9.26 12.20 0.21
CA GLU A 103 8.35 13.03 0.98
C GLU A 103 6.93 12.43 1.01
N GLU A 104 6.40 12.01 -0.15
CA GLU A 104 5.10 11.34 -0.22
C GLU A 104 5.08 10.04 0.57
N THR A 105 6.20 9.30 0.54
CA THR A 105 6.39 8.10 1.36
C THR A 105 6.38 8.43 2.85
N GLU A 106 7.07 9.50 3.28
CA GLU A 106 7.08 9.95 4.67
C GLU A 106 5.68 10.33 5.14
N TYR A 107 4.92 11.09 4.35
CA TYR A 107 3.53 11.47 4.66
C TYR A 107 2.63 10.24 4.82
N LEU A 108 2.73 9.27 3.91
CA LEU A 108 1.97 8.02 4.02
C LEU A 108 2.31 7.25 5.31
N LEU A 109 3.59 7.19 5.67
CA LEU A 109 4.04 6.49 6.89
C LEU A 109 3.61 7.21 8.17
N VAL A 110 3.58 8.54 8.17
CA VAL A 110 3.01 9.34 9.26
C VAL A 110 1.52 9.06 9.39
N ASP A 111 0.77 9.04 8.27
CA ASP A 111 -0.65 8.71 8.30
C ASP A 111 -0.90 7.27 8.82
N CYS A 112 -0.06 6.30 8.45
CA CYS A 112 -0.11 4.94 9.02
C CYS A 112 -0.02 4.97 10.55
N HIS A 113 0.92 5.76 11.08
CA HIS A 113 1.11 5.90 12.53
C HIS A 113 -0.16 6.42 13.22
N TYR A 114 -0.77 7.49 12.70
CA TYR A 114 -2.00 8.07 13.27
C TYR A 114 -3.23 7.17 13.14
N LEU A 115 -3.26 6.29 12.13
CA LEU A 115 -4.32 5.30 11.95
C LEU A 115 -4.07 4.00 12.74
N GLY A 116 -2.98 3.91 13.51
CA GLY A 116 -2.62 2.70 14.25
C GLY A 116 -2.31 1.50 13.35
N ILE A 117 -1.77 1.77 12.16
CA ILE A 117 -1.29 0.74 11.23
C ILE A 117 0.20 0.53 11.50
N ASP A 118 0.52 -0.57 12.18
CA ASP A 118 1.86 -0.84 12.70
C ASP A 118 2.77 -1.57 11.71
N ASN A 119 2.22 -2.04 10.58
CA ASN A 119 2.93 -2.90 9.64
C ASN A 119 2.80 -2.34 8.23
N VAL A 120 3.87 -2.44 7.45
CA VAL A 120 3.87 -2.13 6.01
C VAL A 120 4.69 -3.17 5.26
N MET A 121 4.33 -3.43 4.01
CA MET A 121 5.13 -4.23 3.10
C MET A 121 5.88 -3.31 2.14
N ALA A 122 7.19 -3.20 2.32
CA ALA A 122 8.06 -2.36 1.50
C ALA A 122 8.47 -3.09 0.21
N LEU A 123 8.06 -2.57 -0.93
CA LEU A 123 8.28 -3.18 -2.25
C LEU A 123 8.91 -2.16 -3.21
N ARG A 124 9.74 -2.65 -4.14
CA ARG A 124 10.20 -1.80 -5.24
C ARG A 124 9.05 -1.45 -6.18
N GLY A 125 8.19 -2.39 -6.43
CA GLY A 125 7.19 -2.36 -7.48
C GLY A 125 7.77 -2.73 -8.86
N ASP A 126 6.87 -2.92 -9.82
CA ASP A 126 7.20 -3.30 -11.20
C ASP A 126 7.45 -2.08 -12.09
N ALA A 127 8.01 -2.29 -13.27
CA ALA A 127 8.04 -1.28 -14.32
C ALA A 127 6.60 -0.90 -14.73
N MET A 128 6.39 0.33 -15.18
CA MET A 128 5.11 0.71 -15.77
C MET A 128 4.91 -0.01 -17.12
N SER A 129 3.67 -0.18 -17.56
CA SER A 129 3.32 -0.92 -18.78
C SER A 129 4.05 -0.43 -20.04
N HIS A 130 4.44 0.83 -20.08
CA HIS A 130 5.18 1.46 -21.19
C HIS A 130 6.70 1.47 -20.98
N GLN A 131 7.20 0.98 -19.84
CA GLN A 131 8.63 0.93 -19.50
C GLN A 131 9.16 -0.50 -19.64
N LYS A 132 10.36 -0.64 -20.19
CA LYS A 132 11.05 -1.93 -20.28
C LYS A 132 11.64 -2.38 -18.94
N TYR A 133 12.06 -1.42 -18.13
CA TYR A 133 12.66 -1.62 -16.82
C TYR A 133 12.05 -0.67 -15.81
N PHE A 134 12.16 -1.02 -14.52
CA PHE A 134 11.76 -0.13 -13.45
C PHE A 134 12.60 1.14 -13.47
N GLU A 135 11.92 2.28 -13.46
CA GLU A 135 12.52 3.60 -13.31
C GLU A 135 11.95 4.25 -12.06
N PRO A 136 12.80 4.70 -11.11
CA PRO A 136 12.33 5.37 -9.91
C PRO A 136 11.70 6.73 -10.25
N THR A 137 10.72 7.14 -9.49
CA THR A 137 10.22 8.51 -9.51
C THR A 137 11.35 9.47 -9.11
N ARG A 138 11.44 10.60 -9.78
CA ARG A 138 12.44 11.63 -9.40
C ARG A 138 12.24 12.01 -7.93
N GLY A 139 13.29 11.89 -7.11
CA GLY A 139 13.22 12.09 -5.67
C GLY A 139 12.69 10.90 -4.88
N GLY A 140 12.34 9.79 -5.54
CA GLY A 140 11.90 8.56 -4.90
C GLY A 140 13.04 7.56 -4.64
N HIS A 141 12.67 6.35 -4.23
CA HIS A 141 13.60 5.25 -3.99
C HIS A 141 13.79 4.36 -5.22
N SER A 142 15.01 3.88 -5.43
CA SER A 142 15.33 2.93 -6.52
C SER A 142 15.14 1.48 -6.09
N TYR A 143 15.31 1.18 -4.81
CA TYR A 143 15.25 -0.18 -4.25
C TYR A 143 14.45 -0.21 -2.94
N ALA A 144 13.78 -1.33 -2.71
CA ALA A 144 13.02 -1.57 -1.47
C ALA A 144 13.89 -1.42 -0.20
N LYS A 145 15.21 -1.72 -0.30
CA LYS A 145 16.14 -1.51 0.82
C LYS A 145 16.20 -0.04 1.24
N GLU A 146 16.25 0.89 0.30
CA GLU A 146 16.30 2.33 0.59
C GLU A 146 15.00 2.81 1.26
N LEU A 147 13.85 2.25 0.83
CA LEU A 147 12.56 2.47 1.47
C LEU A 147 12.55 1.94 2.91
N VAL A 148 13.07 0.74 3.14
CA VAL A 148 13.21 0.17 4.50
C VAL A 148 14.13 1.04 5.37
N ASP A 149 15.23 1.54 4.82
CA ASP A 149 16.14 2.44 5.53
C ASP A 149 15.43 3.74 5.96
N GLN A 150 14.57 4.32 5.10
CA GLN A 150 13.73 5.48 5.45
C GLN A 150 12.76 5.15 6.59
N ILE A 151 12.04 4.02 6.50
CA ILE A 151 11.12 3.56 7.55
C ILE A 151 11.85 3.40 8.89
N GLN A 152 13.04 2.80 8.88
CA GLN A 152 13.86 2.65 10.08
C GLN A 152 14.33 3.98 10.66
N ASN A 153 14.61 4.98 9.81
CA ASN A 153 14.97 6.32 10.26
C ASN A 153 13.78 7.02 10.93
N LEU A 154 12.59 6.94 10.36
CA LEU A 154 11.36 7.47 10.97
C LEU A 154 11.08 6.83 12.33
N ASN A 155 11.27 5.52 12.48
CA ASN A 155 11.14 4.81 13.76
C ASN A 155 12.16 5.28 14.83
N LYS A 156 13.23 5.97 14.41
CA LYS A 156 14.23 6.60 15.28
C LYS A 156 14.00 8.10 15.48
N GLY A 157 12.87 8.62 14.98
CA GLY A 157 12.55 10.05 15.00
C GLY A 157 13.38 10.90 14.03
N LYS A 158 13.95 10.29 12.97
CA LYS A 158 14.72 11.00 11.94
C LYS A 158 13.84 11.19 10.72
N TYR A 159 13.47 12.41 10.45
CA TYR A 159 12.67 12.83 9.30
C TYR A 159 13.58 13.25 8.14
N LEU A 160 12.99 13.37 6.94
CA LEU A 160 13.72 13.87 5.76
C LEU A 160 14.16 15.33 5.93
N HIS A 161 13.31 16.12 6.59
CA HIS A 161 13.59 17.50 6.94
C HIS A 161 13.21 17.70 8.41
N ASP A 162 14.19 18.08 9.22
CA ASP A 162 13.94 18.51 10.59
C ASP A 162 13.27 19.89 10.55
N VAL A 163 12.18 20.06 11.30
CA VAL A 163 11.41 21.30 11.43
C VAL A 163 11.75 21.94 12.76
#